data_36567e699658f3eab89f1f2d9ef6c0be
#
_entry.id   36567e699658f3eab89f1f2d9ef6c0be
#
_cell.length_a   1.000
_cell.length_b   1.000
_cell.length_c   1.000
_cell.angle_alpha   90.00
_cell.angle_beta   90.00
_cell.angle_gamma   90.00
#
_symmetry.space_group_name_H-M   'P 1'
#
loop_
_entity.id
_entity.type
_entity.pdbx_description
1 polymer ?
#
loop_
_entity_poly.entity_id
_entity_poly.type
_entity_poly.pdbx_seq_one_letter_code
_entity_poly.pdbx_strand_id
1 'polypeptide(L)'
;MSRPKSYDPETVLDRATELFWSHGFHATSMRDVSDATDLRPGSLYGSFGGKRELFLAVLERYYAGTRDAVEEALATAPDPLEGVRRFLEGVAEAAIADDRARGCLMVNTVLE
;
A
#
# COMPACT_ATOMS: atom_id res chain seq x y z
N MET A 1 -25.90 -1.18 -20.46
CA MET A 1 -25.53 -0.02 -19.63
C MET A 1 -24.80 -0.50 -18.38
N SER A 2 -23.59 -0.06 -18.18
CA SER A 2 -22.83 -0.47 -17.00
C SER A 2 -23.33 0.29 -15.76
N ARG A 3 -23.41 -0.40 -14.62
CA ARG A 3 -23.74 0.24 -13.36
C ARG A 3 -22.57 1.11 -12.91
N PRO A 4 -22.81 2.28 -12.31
CA PRO A 4 -21.75 3.03 -11.67
C PRO A 4 -21.10 2.14 -10.59
N LYS A 5 -19.81 2.30 -10.40
CA LYS A 5 -19.15 1.60 -9.32
C LYS A 5 -19.69 2.10 -7.99
N SER A 6 -20.16 1.18 -7.13
CA SER A 6 -20.70 1.50 -5.81
C SER A 6 -19.61 1.70 -4.76
N TYR A 7 -18.33 1.67 -5.14
CA TYR A 7 -17.19 1.79 -4.25
C TYR A 7 -16.10 2.62 -4.91
N ASP A 8 -15.25 3.18 -4.06
CA ASP A 8 -14.05 3.91 -4.48
C ASP A 8 -12.88 2.93 -4.58
N PRO A 9 -12.28 2.74 -5.76
CA PRO A 9 -11.12 1.85 -5.91
C PRO A 9 -9.96 2.20 -4.97
N GLU A 10 -9.75 3.48 -4.68
CA GLU A 10 -8.70 3.89 -3.76
C GLU A 10 -8.95 3.39 -2.33
N THR A 11 -10.21 3.42 -1.88
CA THR A 11 -10.58 2.89 -0.58
C THR A 11 -10.32 1.39 -0.51
N VAL A 12 -10.64 0.65 -1.58
CA VAL A 12 -10.37 -0.79 -1.65
C VAL A 12 -8.88 -1.05 -1.56
N LEU A 13 -8.06 -0.30 -2.29
CA LEU A 13 -6.60 -0.44 -2.24
C LEU A 13 -6.05 -0.08 -0.87
N ASP A 14 -6.60 0.93 -0.19
CA ASP A 14 -6.20 1.28 1.18
C ASP A 14 -6.42 0.10 2.13
N ARG A 15 -7.60 -0.52 2.08
CA ARG A 15 -7.95 -1.63 2.95
C ARG A 15 -7.15 -2.88 2.62
N ALA A 16 -6.94 -3.15 1.33
CA ALA A 16 -6.10 -4.27 0.90
C ALA A 16 -4.66 -4.08 1.36
N THR A 17 -4.14 -2.85 1.27
CA THR A 17 -2.80 -2.51 1.75
C THR A 17 -2.65 -2.83 3.23
N GLU A 18 -3.63 -2.43 4.05
CA GLU A 18 -3.61 -2.72 5.49
C GLU A 18 -3.56 -4.22 5.77
N LEU A 19 -4.35 -5.01 5.06
CA LEU A 19 -4.38 -6.45 5.25
C LEU A 19 -3.07 -7.11 4.84
N PHE A 20 -2.59 -6.82 3.64
CA PHE A 20 -1.33 -7.40 3.16
C PHE A 20 -0.14 -6.98 4.01
N TRP A 21 -0.14 -5.74 4.46
CA TRP A 21 0.93 -5.22 5.31
C TRP A 21 0.94 -5.90 6.68
N SER A 22 -0.24 -6.08 7.27
CA SER A 22 -0.37 -6.66 8.61
C SER A 22 -0.19 -8.18 8.62
N HIS A 23 -0.65 -8.88 7.59
CA HIS A 23 -0.70 -10.36 7.57
C HIS A 23 0.21 -11.00 6.54
N GLY A 24 0.73 -10.25 5.58
CA GLY A 24 1.51 -10.76 4.48
C GLY A 24 0.67 -11.27 3.32
N PHE A 25 1.33 -11.58 2.20
CA PHE A 25 0.65 -12.05 1.00
C PHE A 25 0.05 -13.43 1.19
N HIS A 26 0.83 -14.38 1.71
CA HIS A 26 0.37 -15.77 1.83
C HIS A 26 -0.80 -15.93 2.79
N ALA A 27 -0.79 -15.18 3.89
CA ALA A 27 -1.83 -15.30 4.93
C ALA A 27 -3.09 -14.47 4.65
N THR A 28 -3.11 -13.67 3.60
CA THR A 28 -4.28 -12.86 3.22
C THR A 28 -4.99 -13.52 2.06
N SER A 29 -6.31 -13.74 2.20
CA SER A 29 -7.13 -14.31 1.12
C SER A 29 -7.98 -13.22 0.46
N MET A 30 -8.50 -13.50 -0.74
CA MET A 30 -9.46 -12.61 -1.39
C MET A 30 -10.75 -12.48 -0.57
N ARG A 31 -11.09 -13.50 0.21
CA ARG A 31 -12.23 -13.43 1.12
C ARG A 31 -11.97 -12.43 2.24
N ASP A 32 -10.74 -12.39 2.77
CA ASP A 32 -10.37 -11.40 3.79
C ASP A 32 -10.53 -9.99 3.25
N VAL A 33 -10.11 -9.77 2.00
CA VAL A 33 -10.28 -8.47 1.33
C VAL A 33 -11.75 -8.15 1.13
N SER A 34 -12.54 -9.13 0.69
CA SER A 34 -13.98 -8.99 0.51
C SER A 34 -14.65 -8.55 1.82
N ASP A 35 -14.33 -9.22 2.92
CA ASP A 35 -14.89 -8.90 4.22
C ASP A 35 -14.49 -7.49 4.69
N ALA A 36 -13.25 -7.10 4.45
CA ALA A 36 -12.73 -5.80 4.88
C ALA A 36 -13.28 -4.63 4.04
N THR A 37 -13.70 -4.89 2.81
CA THR A 37 -14.15 -3.85 1.88
C THR A 37 -15.66 -3.83 1.67
N ASP A 38 -16.38 -4.81 2.22
CA ASP A 38 -17.81 -5.05 1.98
C ASP A 38 -18.13 -5.30 0.51
N LEU A 39 -17.14 -5.70 -0.28
CA LEU A 39 -17.34 -6.06 -1.69
C LEU A 39 -17.46 -7.57 -1.82
N ARG A 40 -18.31 -8.00 -2.73
CA ARG A 40 -18.43 -9.41 -3.09
C ARG A 40 -17.17 -9.86 -3.85
N PRO A 41 -16.73 -11.11 -3.66
CA PRO A 41 -15.55 -11.62 -4.36
C PRO A 41 -15.60 -11.41 -5.88
N GLY A 42 -16.75 -11.56 -6.50
CA GLY A 42 -16.93 -11.32 -7.94
C GLY A 42 -16.60 -9.90 -8.34
N SER A 43 -16.96 -8.91 -7.51
CA SER A 43 -16.66 -7.51 -7.78
C SER A 43 -15.15 -7.25 -7.66
N LEU A 44 -14.49 -7.87 -6.68
CA LEU A 44 -13.03 -7.77 -6.53
C LEU A 44 -12.30 -8.37 -7.72
N TYR A 45 -12.68 -9.57 -8.13
CA TYR A 45 -12.06 -10.24 -9.29
C TYR A 45 -12.31 -9.46 -10.58
N GLY A 46 -13.50 -8.90 -10.75
CA GLY A 46 -13.83 -8.11 -11.93
C GLY A 46 -13.08 -6.79 -12.00
N SER A 47 -12.77 -6.19 -10.87
CA SER A 47 -12.10 -4.87 -10.81
C SER A 47 -10.59 -4.95 -10.77
N PHE A 48 -10.03 -5.91 -10.07
CA PHE A 48 -8.58 -5.98 -9.80
C PHE A 48 -7.92 -7.25 -10.34
N GLY A 49 -8.68 -8.24 -10.74
CA GLY A 49 -8.18 -9.56 -11.08
C GLY A 49 -8.07 -10.43 -9.84
N GLY A 50 -7.13 -11.35 -9.82
CA GLY A 50 -6.94 -12.23 -8.68
C GLY A 50 -6.13 -11.58 -7.56
N LYS A 51 -5.79 -12.40 -6.56
CA LYS A 51 -5.01 -11.98 -5.40
C LYS A 51 -3.67 -11.37 -5.78
N ARG A 52 -2.97 -12.02 -6.72
CA ARG A 52 -1.67 -11.53 -7.19
C ARG A 52 -1.78 -10.15 -7.83
N GLU A 53 -2.75 -9.98 -8.71
CA GLU A 53 -2.97 -8.73 -9.42
C GLU A 53 -3.35 -7.61 -8.45
N LEU A 54 -4.18 -7.91 -7.47
CA LEU A 54 -4.52 -6.95 -6.42
C LEU A 54 -3.29 -6.58 -5.60
N PHE A 55 -2.48 -7.57 -5.24
CA PHE A 55 -1.25 -7.33 -4.48
C PHE A 55 -0.26 -6.48 -5.26
N LEU A 56 -0.10 -6.73 -6.56
CA LEU A 56 0.76 -5.90 -7.41
C LEU A 56 0.29 -4.46 -7.46
N ALA A 57 -1.02 -4.23 -7.53
CA ALA A 57 -1.58 -2.88 -7.48
C ALA A 57 -1.28 -2.19 -6.15
N VAL A 58 -1.37 -2.92 -5.05
CA VAL A 58 -1.00 -2.42 -3.71
C VAL A 58 0.47 -2.04 -3.66
N LEU A 59 1.36 -2.90 -4.17
CA LEU A 59 2.81 -2.63 -4.18
C LEU A 59 3.16 -1.43 -5.06
N GLU A 60 2.56 -1.30 -6.23
CA GLU A 60 2.78 -0.15 -7.10
C GLU A 60 2.40 1.15 -6.43
N ARG A 61 1.26 1.16 -5.75
CA ARG A 61 0.77 2.33 -5.03
C ARG A 61 1.69 2.70 -3.87
N TYR A 62 2.14 1.70 -3.12
CA TYR A 62 3.08 1.90 -2.02
C TYR A 62 4.41 2.47 -2.54
N TYR A 63 4.94 1.87 -3.59
CA TYR A 63 6.18 2.32 -4.22
C TYR A 63 6.08 3.76 -4.74
N ALA A 64 4.98 4.09 -5.40
CA ALA A 64 4.76 5.44 -5.94
C ALA A 64 4.76 6.48 -4.81
N GLY A 65 4.13 6.17 -3.68
CA GLY A 65 4.15 7.06 -2.51
C GLY A 65 5.55 7.26 -1.95
N THR A 66 6.34 6.20 -1.87
CA THR A 66 7.74 6.28 -1.41
C THR A 66 8.58 7.12 -2.37
N ARG A 67 8.44 6.86 -3.67
CA ARG A 67 9.16 7.61 -4.69
C ARG A 67 8.84 9.10 -4.62
N ASP A 68 7.57 9.44 -4.50
CA ASP A 68 7.13 10.84 -4.42
C ASP A 68 7.69 11.52 -3.17
N ALA A 69 7.76 10.83 -2.05
CA ALA A 69 8.35 11.36 -0.82
C ALA A 69 9.85 11.64 -0.99
N VAL A 70 10.58 10.75 -1.66
CA VAL A 70 12.00 10.96 -1.96
C VAL A 70 12.18 12.17 -2.88
N GLU A 71 11.41 12.23 -3.96
CA GLU A 71 11.48 13.34 -4.93
C GLU A 71 11.18 14.67 -4.27
N GLU A 72 10.16 14.72 -3.42
CA GLU A 72 9.80 15.93 -2.68
C GLU A 72 10.93 16.36 -1.73
N ALA A 73 11.47 15.42 -0.97
CA ALA A 73 12.55 15.72 -0.03
C ALA A 73 13.78 16.27 -0.74
N LEU A 74 14.14 15.68 -1.90
CA LEU A 74 15.28 16.17 -2.69
C LEU A 74 15.01 17.52 -3.34
N ALA A 75 13.78 17.76 -3.79
CA ALA A 75 13.41 19.01 -4.47
C ALA A 75 13.35 20.20 -3.52
N THR A 76 12.94 19.98 -2.26
CA THR A 76 12.71 21.05 -1.28
C THR A 76 13.89 21.32 -0.36
N ALA A 77 14.86 20.41 -0.30
CA ALA A 77 16.04 20.57 0.53
C ALA A 77 17.09 21.48 -0.12
N PRO A 78 17.92 22.17 0.67
CA PRO A 78 18.96 23.05 0.13
C PRO A 78 20.07 22.32 -0.65
N ASP A 79 20.27 21.03 -0.36
CA ASP A 79 21.23 20.19 -1.06
C ASP A 79 20.80 18.72 -1.00
N PRO A 80 21.35 17.83 -1.85
CA PRO A 80 20.94 16.43 -1.89
C PRO A 80 21.15 15.68 -0.59
N LEU A 81 22.21 15.96 0.14
CA LEU A 81 22.52 15.28 1.41
C LEU A 81 21.43 15.59 2.45
N GLU A 82 21.03 16.84 2.54
CA GLU A 82 19.95 17.27 3.43
C GLU A 82 18.62 16.63 3.01
N GLY A 83 18.40 16.47 1.72
CA GLY A 83 17.21 15.78 1.19
C GLY A 83 17.16 14.33 1.66
N VAL A 84 18.26 13.60 1.55
CA VAL A 84 18.38 12.22 2.03
C VAL A 84 18.12 12.16 3.54
N ARG A 85 18.71 13.08 4.28
CA ARG A 85 18.54 13.12 5.74
C ARG A 85 17.07 13.30 6.12
N ARG A 86 16.40 14.25 5.49
CA ARG A 86 14.95 14.52 5.73
C ARG A 86 14.10 13.33 5.40
N PHE A 87 14.40 12.65 4.28
CA PHE A 87 13.65 11.46 3.89
C PHE A 87 13.80 10.35 4.93
N LEU A 88 15.04 10.09 5.39
CA LEU A 88 15.30 9.06 6.39
C LEU A 88 14.66 9.40 7.74
N GLU A 89 14.64 10.67 8.12
CA GLU A 89 13.94 11.11 9.32
C GLU A 89 12.45 10.85 9.23
N GLY A 90 11.86 11.13 8.06
CA GLY A 90 10.44 10.85 7.81
C GLY A 90 10.13 9.37 7.90
N VAL A 91 11.00 8.51 7.38
CA VAL A 91 10.88 7.05 7.51
C VAL A 91 10.90 6.63 8.99
N ALA A 92 11.83 7.18 9.74
CA ALA A 92 11.95 6.87 11.17
C ALA A 92 10.72 7.34 11.96
N GLU A 93 10.24 8.54 11.68
CA GLU A 93 9.03 9.07 12.32
C GLU A 93 7.80 8.20 12.01
N ALA A 94 7.65 7.79 10.76
CA ALA A 94 6.55 6.93 10.34
C ALA A 94 6.63 5.56 11.05
N ALA A 95 7.83 5.01 11.18
CA ALA A 95 8.03 3.73 11.86
C ALA A 95 7.68 3.82 13.35
N ILE A 96 8.04 4.92 14.00
CA ILE A 96 7.72 5.15 15.41
C ILE A 96 6.21 5.35 15.60
N ALA A 97 5.57 6.03 14.65
CA ALA A 97 4.14 6.31 14.71
C ALA A 97 3.27 5.08 14.39
N ASP A 98 3.83 4.05 13.78
CA ASP A 98 3.07 2.85 13.43
C ASP A 98 2.90 1.95 14.65
N ASP A 99 1.72 1.99 15.25
CA ASP A 99 1.36 1.19 16.43
C ASP A 99 1.52 -0.31 16.20
N ARG A 100 1.45 -0.76 14.96
CA ARG A 100 1.52 -2.18 14.60
C ARG A 100 2.95 -2.65 14.34
N ALA A 101 3.91 -1.72 14.31
CA ALA A 101 5.33 -2.00 14.06
C ALA A 101 5.54 -2.86 12.79
N ARG A 102 4.83 -2.55 11.71
CA ARG A 102 4.78 -3.37 10.49
C ARG A 102 6.04 -3.27 9.63
N GLY A 103 6.81 -2.20 9.79
CA GLY A 103 8.00 -1.97 8.98
C GLY A 103 7.68 -1.55 7.55
N CYS A 104 8.50 -1.98 6.60
CA CYS A 104 8.36 -1.65 5.19
C CYS A 104 7.65 -2.78 4.43
N LEU A 105 6.55 -2.46 3.76
CA LEU A 105 5.79 -3.45 2.98
C LEU A 105 6.66 -4.13 1.92
N MET A 106 7.51 -3.37 1.21
CA MET A 106 8.37 -3.90 0.17
C MET A 106 9.39 -4.89 0.72
N VAL A 107 10.05 -4.53 1.82
CA VAL A 107 11.04 -5.40 2.47
C VAL A 107 10.36 -6.65 3.02
N ASN A 108 9.22 -6.50 3.67
CA ASN A 108 8.47 -7.63 4.22
C ASN A 108 8.06 -8.61 3.12
N THR A 109 7.67 -8.09 1.96
CA THR A 109 7.31 -8.91 0.79
C THR A 109 8.49 -9.74 0.30
N VAL A 110 9.68 -9.13 0.24
CA VAL A 110 10.90 -9.84 -0.20
C VAL A 110 11.26 -10.96 0.78
N LEU A 111 11.04 -10.74 2.06
CA LEU A 111 11.38 -11.71 3.10
C LEU A 111 10.35 -12.84 3.25
N GLU A 112 9.19 -12.67 2.72
CA GLU A 112 8.14 -13.68 2.75
C GLU A 112 8.39 -14.76 1.68
#